data_2653225e4b9aa7e6c331b306ed0376bd
#
_entry.id   2653225e4b9aa7e6c331b306ed0376bd
#
_cell.length_a   1.000
_cell.length_b   1.000
_cell.length_c   1.000
_cell.angle_alpha   90.00
_cell.angle_beta   90.00
_cell.angle_gamma   90.00
#
_symmetry.space_group_name_H-M   'P 1'
#
loop_
_entity.id
_entity.type
_entity.pdbx_description
1 polymer ?
#
loop_
_entity_poly.entity_id
_entity_poly.type
_entity_poly.pdbx_seq_one_letter_code
_entity_poly.pdbx_strand_id
1 'polypeptide(L)' 'MDKNVEKVIMQLRDREEQGMIKYGVNTERKDLSTLEWLQHLQEELMDASVYIEKLKNEMKETRVVMGVCFGERESEINE' A
#
# COMPACT_ATOMS: atom_id res chain seq x y z
N MET A 1 -22.48 -10.26 0.85
CA MET A 1 -21.30 -9.61 1.38
C MET A 1 -20.26 -9.43 0.27
N ASP A 2 -19.55 -8.33 0.31
CA ASP A 2 -18.52 -8.02 -0.70
C ASP A 2 -17.34 -8.99 -0.54
N LYS A 3 -17.04 -9.72 -1.58
CA LYS A 3 -15.98 -10.72 -1.51
C LYS A 3 -14.59 -10.09 -1.41
N ASN A 4 -14.44 -8.89 -1.92
CA ASN A 4 -13.18 -8.18 -1.75
C ASN A 4 -12.97 -7.79 -0.29
N VAL A 5 -14.03 -7.38 0.39
CA VAL A 5 -13.94 -7.07 1.81
C VAL A 5 -13.61 -8.30 2.61
N GLU A 6 -14.25 -9.42 2.31
CA GLU A 6 -13.97 -10.68 3.01
C GLU A 6 -12.50 -11.06 2.86
N LYS A 7 -11.98 -10.93 1.66
CA LYS A 7 -10.59 -11.30 1.40
C LYS A 7 -9.64 -10.42 2.21
N VAL A 8 -9.93 -9.13 2.28
CA VAL A 8 -9.08 -8.22 3.05
C VAL A 8 -9.15 -8.54 4.54
N ILE A 9 -10.34 -8.91 5.03
CA ILE A 9 -10.46 -9.30 6.44
C ILE A 9 -9.57 -10.50 6.73
N MET A 10 -9.58 -11.50 5.87
CA MET A 10 -8.72 -12.67 6.06
C MET A 10 -7.25 -12.30 6.02
N GLN A 11 -6.88 -11.42 5.10
CA GLN A 11 -5.50 -10.96 5.01
C GLN A 11 -5.07 -10.19 6.25
N LEU A 12 -5.98 -9.39 6.82
CA LEU A 12 -5.67 -8.67 8.04
C LEU A 12 -5.41 -9.62 9.20
N ARG A 13 -6.20 -10.67 9.31
CA ARG A 13 -5.99 -11.67 10.35
C ARG A 13 -4.65 -12.38 10.19
N ASP A 14 -4.31 -12.73 8.96
CA ASP A 14 -3.02 -13.35 8.68
C ASP A 14 -1.87 -12.43 9.06
N ARG A 15 -2.01 -11.14 8.72
CA ARG A 15 -0.95 -10.18 9.05
C ARG A 15 -0.80 -10.03 10.55
N GLU A 16 -1.91 -10.03 11.28
CA GLU A 16 -1.85 -9.95 12.74
C GLU A 16 -1.08 -11.13 13.31
N GLU A 17 -1.40 -12.33 12.83
CA GLU A 17 -0.72 -13.52 13.31
C GLU A 17 0.75 -13.51 12.98
N GLN A 18 1.08 -13.16 11.74
CA GLN A 18 2.48 -13.08 11.32
C GLN A 18 3.25 -12.04 12.12
N GLY A 19 2.62 -10.91 12.42
CA GLY A 19 3.25 -9.88 13.22
C GLY A 19 3.55 -10.35 14.63
N MET A 20 2.61 -11.07 15.24
CA MET A 20 2.85 -11.63 16.58
C MET A 20 3.98 -12.64 16.57
N ILE A 21 4.02 -13.50 15.55
CA ILE A 21 5.09 -14.49 15.44
C ILE A 21 6.45 -13.79 15.27
N LYS A 22 6.48 -12.77 14.43
CA LYS A 22 7.75 -12.13 14.05
C LYS A 22 8.25 -11.16 15.11
N TYR A 23 7.36 -10.36 15.70
CA TYR A 23 7.75 -9.28 16.58
C TYR A 23 7.34 -9.48 18.03
N GLY A 24 6.37 -10.34 18.30
CA GLY A 24 5.92 -10.60 19.66
C GLY A 24 5.02 -9.53 20.24
N VAL A 25 4.61 -8.55 19.45
CA VAL A 25 3.75 -7.46 19.89
C VAL A 25 2.76 -7.12 18.80
N ASN A 26 1.68 -6.40 19.17
CA ASN A 26 0.71 -5.88 18.22
C ASN A 26 0.47 -4.41 18.54
N THR A 27 -0.55 -3.83 17.90
CA THR A 27 -0.80 -2.40 18.06
C THR A 27 -1.39 -2.03 19.40
N GLU A 28 -1.74 -2.99 20.24
CA GLU A 28 -2.21 -2.69 21.58
C GLU A 28 -1.07 -2.42 22.55
N ARG A 29 0.17 -2.55 22.10
CA ARG A 29 1.33 -2.21 22.90
C ARG A 29 1.29 -0.75 23.34
N LYS A 30 1.89 -0.44 24.50
CA LYS A 30 1.82 0.89 25.09
C LYS A 30 3.17 1.61 25.15
N ASP A 31 4.21 1.01 24.60
CA ASP A 31 5.57 1.53 24.77
C ASP A 31 5.97 2.51 23.66
N LEU A 32 5.11 2.75 22.67
CA LEU A 32 5.40 3.71 21.62
C LEU A 32 4.60 4.98 21.83
N SER A 33 5.22 6.12 21.63
CA SER A 33 4.55 7.40 21.70
C SER A 33 3.69 7.63 20.46
N THR A 34 2.82 8.62 20.56
CA THR A 34 1.99 9.00 19.41
C THR A 34 2.87 9.41 18.23
N LEU A 35 3.95 10.13 18.50
CA LEU A 35 4.86 10.56 17.44
C LEU A 35 5.51 9.37 16.75
N GLU A 36 5.89 8.35 17.53
CA GLU A 36 6.47 7.15 16.95
C GLU A 36 5.47 6.41 16.08
N TRP A 37 4.20 6.32 16.52
CA TRP A 37 3.16 5.72 15.68
C TRP A 37 2.97 6.49 14.39
N LEU A 38 3.00 7.82 14.46
CA LEU A 38 2.87 8.64 13.26
C LEU A 38 4.03 8.42 12.31
N GLN A 39 5.22 8.27 12.84
CA GLN A 39 6.39 7.99 12.00
C GLN A 39 6.25 6.66 11.29
N HIS A 40 5.79 5.62 11.98
CA HIS A 40 5.56 4.34 11.35
C HIS A 40 4.51 4.44 10.24
N LEU A 41 3.42 5.17 10.51
CA LEU A 41 2.39 5.34 9.50
C LEU A 41 2.92 6.07 8.28
N GLN A 42 3.73 7.10 8.50
CA GLN A 42 4.29 7.85 7.38
C GLN A 42 5.16 6.95 6.50
N GLU A 43 5.96 6.10 7.13
CA GLU A 43 6.80 5.18 6.39
C GLU A 43 5.97 4.22 5.54
N GLU A 44 4.87 3.72 6.10
CA GLU A 44 3.99 2.83 5.35
C GLU A 44 3.37 3.55 4.16
N LEU A 45 2.97 4.80 4.35
CA LEU A 45 2.38 5.56 3.25
C LEU A 45 3.39 5.85 2.16
N MET A 46 4.64 6.09 2.53
CA MET A 46 5.69 6.29 1.54
C MET A 46 5.92 5.02 0.73
N ASP A 47 5.97 3.88 1.40
CA ASP A 47 6.12 2.61 0.69
C ASP A 47 4.95 2.37 -0.26
N ALA A 48 3.74 2.67 0.19
CA ALA A 48 2.57 2.51 -0.66
C ALA A 48 2.67 3.41 -1.89
N SER A 49 3.19 4.62 -1.73
CA SER A 49 3.35 5.53 -2.86
C SER A 49 4.32 4.98 -3.90
N VAL A 50 5.38 4.34 -3.45
CA VAL A 50 6.35 3.73 -4.38
C VAL A 50 5.68 2.61 -5.18
N TYR A 51 4.88 1.78 -4.51
CA TYR A 51 4.15 0.73 -5.22
C TYR A 51 3.19 1.32 -6.25
N ILE A 52 2.52 2.40 -5.90
CA ILE A 52 1.59 3.05 -6.82
C ILE A 52 2.35 3.54 -8.06
N GLU A 53 3.50 4.16 -7.85
CA GLU A 53 4.27 4.69 -8.97
C GLU A 53 4.73 3.56 -9.90
N LYS A 54 5.18 2.46 -9.31
CA LYS A 54 5.58 1.30 -10.11
C LYS A 54 4.43 0.80 -10.96
N LEU A 55 3.25 0.66 -10.36
CA LEU A 55 2.10 0.14 -11.08
C LEU A 55 1.64 1.10 -12.18
N LYS A 56 1.70 2.40 -11.91
CA LYS A 56 1.37 3.38 -12.93
C LYS A 56 2.30 3.25 -14.13
N ASN A 57 3.58 3.06 -13.88
CA ASN A 57 4.54 2.92 -14.96
C ASN A 57 4.29 1.66 -15.78
N GLU A 58 3.94 0.57 -15.11
CA GLU A 58 3.59 -0.65 -15.84
C GLU A 58 2.37 -0.46 -16.71
N MET A 59 1.39 0.26 -16.21
CA MET A 59 0.19 0.53 -17.00
C MET A 59 0.49 1.40 -18.20
N LYS A 60 1.38 2.38 -18.04
CA LYS A 60 1.78 3.22 -19.18
C LYS A 60 2.45 2.39 -20.26
N GLU A 61 3.34 1.50 -19.88
CA GLU A 61 4.01 0.63 -20.84
C GLU A 61 3.01 -0.27 -21.56
N THR A 62 2.06 -0.80 -20.81
CA THR A 62 1.03 -1.64 -21.41
C THR A 62 0.21 -0.87 -22.42
N ARG A 63 -0.14 0.35 -22.09
CA ARG A 63 -0.92 1.20 -23.01
C ARG A 63 -0.15 1.46 -24.29
N VAL A 64 1.13 1.75 -24.17
CA VAL A 64 1.96 2.00 -25.34
C VAL A 64 2.02 0.76 -26.22
N VAL A 65 2.24 -0.40 -25.60
CA VAL A 65 2.34 -1.65 -26.34
C VAL A 65 1.04 -1.95 -27.08
N MET A 66 -0.09 -1.65 -26.45
CA MET A 66 -1.38 -1.92 -27.06
C MET A 66 -1.84 -0.80 -27.98
N GLY A 67 -1.05 0.22 -28.14
CA GLY A 67 -1.42 1.34 -29.01
C GLY A 67 -2.41 2.30 -28.41
N VAL A 68 -2.66 2.21 -27.13
CA VAL A 68 -3.59 3.08 -26.44
C VAL A 68 -2.81 4.23 -25.82
N CYS A 69 -3.21 5.44 -26.14
CA CYS A 69 -2.45 6.61 -25.73
C CYS A 69 -3.25 7.43 -24.72
N PHE A 70 -2.90 7.32 -23.46
CA PHE A 70 -3.48 8.13 -22.39
C PHE A 70 -2.43 8.95 -21.66
N GLY A 71 -1.23 9.01 -22.21
CA GLY A 71 -0.10 9.54 -21.48
C GLY A 71 -0.16 11.02 -21.19
N GLU A 72 -0.82 11.77 -22.05
CA GLU A 72 -0.82 13.22 -21.89
C GLU A 72 -1.48 13.63 -20.58
N ARG A 73 -2.50 12.91 -20.16
CA ARG A 73 -3.16 13.24 -18.92
C ARG A 73 -2.27 12.93 -17.73
N GLU A 74 -1.53 11.88 -17.82
CA GLU A 74 -0.68 11.47 -16.73
C GLU A 74 0.51 12.41 -16.57
N SER A 75 1.00 12.97 -17.65
CA SER A 75 2.07 13.93 -17.53
C SER A 75 1.65 15.14 -16.74
N GLU A 76 0.41 15.54 -16.86
CA GLU A 76 -0.09 16.68 -16.10
C GLU A 76 -0.17 16.36 -14.63
N ILE A 77 -0.50 15.14 -14.30
CA ILE A 77 -0.67 14.74 -12.91
C ILE A 77 0.66 14.64 -12.19
N ASN A 78 1.70 14.33 -12.90
CA ASN A 78 2.98 14.00 -12.30
C ASN A 78 3.87 15.20 -12.07
N GLU A 79 3.35 16.39 -12.18
CA GLU A 79 4.17 17.55 -11.82
C GLU A 79 4.45 17.74 -10.38
#